data_07eae400f9bbb92f6b0a6b415e7f5e87
#
_entry.id   07eae400f9bbb92f6b0a6b415e7f5e87
#
_cell.length_a   1.000
_cell.length_b   1.000
_cell.length_c   1.000
_cell.angle_alpha   90.00
_cell.angle_beta   90.00
_cell.angle_gamma   90.00
#
_symmetry.space_group_name_H-M   'P 1'
#
loop_
_entity.id
_entity.type
_entity.pdbx_description
1 polymer ?
#
loop_
_entity_poly.entity_id
_entity_poly.type
_entity_poly.pdbx_seq_one_letter_code
_entity_poly.pdbx_strand_id
1 'polypeptide(L)' 'MSSLSFYATRATEARQDAAKATLANVRDRCLRAAAVWEEMASRAARIDYHRAEEVAWRAQRDDAAALAAAAGSPPRQ' A
#
# COMPACT_ATOMS: atom_id res chain seq x y z
N MET A 1 6.30 -5.28 -10.11
CA MET A 1 6.72 -4.39 -9.03
C MET A 1 5.57 -3.47 -8.67
N SER A 2 5.28 -3.31 -7.40
CA SER A 2 4.15 -2.49 -6.97
C SER A 2 4.53 -1.00 -6.96
N SER A 3 3.51 -0.16 -6.99
CA SER A 3 3.72 1.28 -6.87
C SER A 3 4.40 1.63 -5.55
N LEU A 4 4.00 0.96 -4.46
CA LEU A 4 4.63 1.18 -3.17
C LEU A 4 6.13 0.91 -3.23
N SER A 5 6.53 -0.21 -3.81
CA SER A 5 7.93 -0.58 -3.93
C SER A 5 8.72 0.47 -4.74
N PHE A 6 8.12 0.94 -5.83
CA PHE A 6 8.75 1.97 -6.66
C PHE A 6 8.95 3.27 -5.88
N TYR A 7 7.92 3.74 -5.19
CA TYR A 7 8.01 4.99 -4.43
C TYR A 7 8.98 4.88 -3.27
N ALA A 8 8.96 3.74 -2.57
CA ALA A 8 9.88 3.53 -1.45
C ALA A 8 11.34 3.53 -1.92
N THR A 9 11.62 2.92 -3.06
CA THR A 9 12.96 2.90 -3.64
C THR A 9 13.41 4.31 -3.99
N ARG A 10 12.53 5.09 -4.62
CA ARG A 10 12.87 6.48 -4.98
C ARG A 10 13.13 7.33 -3.75
N ALA A 11 12.34 7.14 -2.69
CA ALA A 11 12.56 7.87 -1.45
C ALA A 11 13.93 7.55 -0.85
N THR A 12 14.30 6.29 -0.84
CA THR A 12 15.61 5.85 -0.34
C THR A 12 16.73 6.48 -1.15
N GLU A 13 16.62 6.45 -2.48
CA GLU A 13 17.62 7.05 -3.36
C GLU A 13 17.78 8.54 -3.10
N ALA A 14 16.66 9.24 -2.94
CA ALA A 14 16.71 10.68 -2.68
C ALA A 14 17.38 10.99 -1.34
N ARG A 15 17.12 10.18 -0.32
CA ARG A 15 17.79 10.36 0.98
C ARG A 15 19.28 10.06 0.91
N GLN A 16 19.67 9.06 0.14
CA GLN A 16 21.08 8.76 -0.08
C GLN A 16 21.78 9.90 -0.81
N ASP A 17 21.12 10.47 -1.82
CA ASP A 17 21.65 11.62 -2.54
C ASP A 17 21.79 12.82 -1.62
N ALA A 18 20.83 13.05 -0.73
CA ALA A 18 20.93 14.13 0.25
C ALA A 18 22.12 13.93 1.17
N ALA A 19 22.37 12.70 1.61
CA ALA A 19 23.48 12.40 2.49
C ALA A 19 24.83 12.65 1.83
N LYS A 20 24.91 12.48 0.52
CA LYS A 20 26.13 12.69 -0.25
C LYS A 20 26.34 14.13 -0.67
N ALA A 21 25.29 14.95 -0.61
CA ALA A 21 25.34 16.32 -1.12
C ALA A 21 26.23 17.18 -0.24
N THR A 22 27.13 17.94 -0.88
CA THR A 22 28.01 18.86 -0.17
C THR A 22 27.46 20.28 -0.14
N LEU A 23 26.56 20.61 -1.06
CA LEU A 23 25.94 21.92 -1.11
C LEU A 23 24.56 21.87 -0.42
N ALA A 24 24.30 22.88 0.42
CA ALA A 24 23.09 22.92 1.22
C ALA A 24 21.84 22.92 0.34
N ASN A 25 21.84 23.71 -0.74
CA ASN A 25 20.67 23.79 -1.62
C ASN A 25 20.41 22.49 -2.35
N VAL A 26 21.44 21.74 -2.69
CA VAL A 26 21.28 20.42 -3.31
C VAL A 26 20.71 19.43 -2.29
N ARG A 27 21.24 19.44 -1.07
CA ARG A 27 20.73 18.59 -0.01
C ARG A 27 19.25 18.87 0.26
N ASP A 28 18.89 20.15 0.36
CA ASP A 28 17.51 20.54 0.63
C ASP A 28 16.57 20.08 -0.48
N ARG A 29 16.99 20.18 -1.74
CA ARG A 29 16.21 19.71 -2.87
C ARG A 29 16.02 18.21 -2.82
N CYS A 30 17.08 17.46 -2.49
CA CYS A 30 16.98 16.01 -2.36
C CYS A 30 16.06 15.61 -1.22
N LEU A 31 16.10 16.33 -0.09
CA LEU A 31 15.21 16.05 1.03
C LEU A 31 13.76 16.34 0.70
N ARG A 32 13.50 17.41 -0.04
CA ARG A 32 12.14 17.69 -0.49
C ARG A 32 11.64 16.60 -1.42
N ALA A 33 12.49 16.14 -2.33
CA ALA A 33 12.14 15.04 -3.22
C ALA A 33 11.84 13.76 -2.43
N ALA A 34 12.66 13.47 -1.43
CA ALA A 34 12.45 12.31 -0.57
C ALA A 34 11.09 12.38 0.13
N ALA A 35 10.74 13.56 0.64
CA ALA A 35 9.46 13.76 1.33
C ALA A 35 8.28 13.50 0.40
N VAL A 36 8.37 13.94 -0.85
CA VAL A 36 7.31 13.68 -1.84
C VAL A 36 7.19 12.19 -2.12
N TRP A 37 8.30 11.51 -2.35
CA TRP A 37 8.28 10.07 -2.61
C TRP A 37 7.75 9.29 -1.41
N GLU A 38 8.11 9.71 -0.18
CA GLU A 38 7.59 9.08 1.03
C GLU A 38 6.09 9.26 1.18
N GLU A 39 5.59 10.43 0.82
CA GLU A 39 4.15 10.68 0.83
C GLU A 39 3.43 9.77 -0.17
N MET A 40 4.00 9.63 -1.36
CA MET A 40 3.41 8.74 -2.36
C MET A 40 3.47 7.28 -1.92
N ALA A 41 4.56 6.87 -1.26
CA ALA A 41 4.67 5.53 -0.72
C ALA A 41 3.62 5.27 0.36
N SER A 42 3.39 6.24 1.23
CA SER A 42 2.36 6.14 2.27
C SER A 42 0.97 5.98 1.67
N ARG A 43 0.66 6.74 0.63
CA ARG A 43 -0.62 6.59 -0.06
C ARG A 43 -0.78 5.23 -0.68
N ALA A 44 0.27 4.75 -1.36
CA ALA A 44 0.23 3.44 -1.98
C ALA A 44 0.03 2.34 -0.94
N ALA A 45 0.70 2.47 0.22
CA ALA A 45 0.54 1.52 1.31
C ALA A 45 -0.88 1.51 1.85
N ARG A 46 -1.50 2.68 1.99
CA ARG A 46 -2.90 2.75 2.45
C ARG A 46 -3.86 2.12 1.45
N ILE A 47 -3.63 2.37 0.17
CA ILE A 47 -4.47 1.77 -0.88
C ILE A 47 -4.34 0.24 -0.86
N ASP A 48 -3.10 -0.25 -0.76
CA ASP A 48 -2.87 -1.69 -0.72
C ASP A 48 -3.50 -2.32 0.52
N TYR A 49 -3.40 -1.64 1.67
CA TYR A 49 -4.00 -2.11 2.91
C TYR A 49 -5.53 -2.24 2.77
N HIS A 50 -6.16 -1.20 2.23
CA HIS A 50 -7.62 -1.21 2.07
C HIS A 50 -8.08 -2.24 1.06
N ARG A 51 -7.32 -2.45 0.01
CA ARG A 51 -7.62 -3.51 -0.95
C ARG A 51 -7.54 -4.88 -0.30
N ALA A 52 -6.52 -5.11 0.51
CA ALA A 52 -6.36 -6.38 1.20
C ALA A 52 -7.50 -6.61 2.17
N GLU A 53 -7.91 -5.57 2.91
CA GLU A 53 -9.06 -5.65 3.80
C GLU A 53 -10.34 -5.99 3.04
N GLU A 54 -10.54 -5.36 1.90
CA GLU A 54 -11.73 -5.58 1.09
C GLU A 54 -11.77 -6.99 0.55
N VAL A 55 -10.64 -7.50 0.09
CA VAL A 55 -10.56 -8.88 -0.38
C VAL A 55 -10.87 -9.86 0.76
N ALA A 56 -10.27 -9.62 1.93
CA ALA A 56 -10.52 -10.46 3.11
C ALA A 56 -11.99 -10.42 3.52
N TRP A 57 -12.58 -9.23 3.50
CA TRP A 57 -13.98 -9.05 3.84
C TRP A 57 -14.90 -9.80 2.89
N ARG A 58 -14.63 -9.72 1.58
CA ARG A 58 -15.40 -10.45 0.58
C ARG A 58 -15.28 -11.96 0.76
N ALA A 59 -14.07 -12.44 1.04
CA ALA A 59 -13.84 -13.85 1.26
C ALA A 59 -14.62 -14.35 2.46
N GLN A 60 -14.60 -13.59 3.56
CA GLN A 60 -15.37 -13.95 4.76
C GLN A 60 -16.87 -13.96 4.50
N ARG A 61 -17.35 -12.97 3.75
CA ARG A 61 -18.76 -12.89 3.42
C ARG A 61 -19.19 -14.04 2.53
N ASP A 62 -18.36 -14.40 1.56
CA ASP A 62 -18.65 -15.50 0.65
C ASP A 62 -18.64 -16.83 1.39
N ASP A 63 -17.68 -17.01 2.31
CA ASP A 63 -17.60 -18.21 3.14
C ASP A 63 -18.85 -18.32 4.04
N ALA A 64 -19.25 -17.23 4.64
CA ALA A 64 -20.45 -17.21 5.49
C ALA A 64 -21.69 -17.53 4.69
N ALA A 65 -21.79 -16.98 3.47
CA ALA A 65 -22.92 -17.26 2.59
C ALA A 65 -22.94 -18.72 2.16
N ALA A 66 -21.79 -19.29 1.84
CA ALA A 66 -21.70 -20.68 1.46
C ALA A 66 -22.06 -21.61 2.61
N LEU A 67 -21.59 -21.28 3.83
CA LEU A 67 -21.95 -22.03 5.03
C LEU A 67 -23.45 -21.96 5.31
N ALA A 68 -24.02 -20.78 5.21
CA ALA A 68 -25.46 -20.59 5.44
C ALA A 68 -26.26 -21.39 4.41
N ALA A 69 -25.83 -21.36 3.16
CA ALA A 69 -26.53 -22.12 2.10
C ALA A 69 -26.44 -23.62 2.34
N ALA A 70 -25.26 -24.09 2.78
CA ALA A 70 -25.07 -25.51 3.02
C ALA A 70 -25.78 -26.02 4.26
N ALA A 71 -25.76 -25.22 5.33
CA ALA A 71 -26.30 -25.63 6.62
C ALA A 71 -27.76 -25.26 6.80
N GLY A 72 -28.12 -24.08 6.33
CA GLY A 72 -29.44 -23.53 6.59
C GLY A 72 -30.42 -23.70 5.46
N SER A 73 -29.98 -24.20 4.32
CA SER A 73 -30.89 -24.36 3.18
C SER A 73 -31.78 -25.57 3.42
N PRO A 74 -33.06 -25.40 3.71
CA PRO A 74 -33.91 -26.56 3.83
C PRO A 74 -34.14 -27.20 2.47
N PRO A 75 -34.48 -28.48 2.46
CA PRO A 75 -34.86 -29.09 1.18
C PRO A 75 -36.03 -28.34 0.59
N ARG A 76 -35.94 -28.06 -0.69
CA ARG A 76 -37.04 -27.37 -1.36
C ARG A 76 -38.09 -28.40 -1.69
N GLN A 77 -39.28 -28.02 -1.41
CA GLN A 77 -40.44 -28.87 -1.69
C GLN A 77 -40.89 -28.67 -3.11
#